data_afa1a2ce8272ad59c15dc349f6ee8875
#
_entry.id   afa1a2ce8272ad59c15dc349f6ee8875
#
_cell.length_a   1.000
_cell.length_b   1.000
_cell.length_c   1.000
_cell.angle_alpha   90.00
_cell.angle_beta   90.00
_cell.angle_gamma   90.00
#
_symmetry.space_group_name_H-M   'P 1'
#
loop_
_entity.id
_entity.type
_entity.pdbx_description
1 polymer ?
#
loop_
_entity_poly.entity_id
_entity_poly.type
_entity_poly.pdbx_seq_one_letter_code
_entity_poly.pdbx_strand_id
1 'polypeptide(L)' 'MDKTKSKPKSKPPDQTLAEVKYLRYLIDQGIPVRVRLRTNEEFSGVIEFYDTSFIRLNRTDGPNLFIYKHDIKYMHEEED' A
#
# COMPACT_ATOMS: atom_id res chain seq x y z
N MET A 1 -19.94 19.87 -12.84
CA MET A 1 -19.40 19.48 -12.82
C MET A 1 -18.95 19.37 -12.71
N ASP A 2 -19.14 18.96 -12.62
CA ASP A 2 -18.50 18.42 -12.60
C ASP A 2 -18.06 18.32 -12.55
N LYS A 3 -18.27 18.20 -12.72
CA LYS A 3 -17.71 17.65 -12.78
C LYS A 3 -17.18 17.23 -12.76
N THR A 4 -17.43 17.16 -12.74
CA THR A 4 -16.82 16.49 -12.70
C THR A 4 -16.62 16.13 -12.67
N LYS A 5 -16.92 15.96 -12.89
CA LYS A 5 -16.61 15.31 -12.80
C LYS A 5 -16.42 14.68 -13.03
N SER A 6 -16.50 14.42 -13.31
CA SER A 6 -16.20 13.67 -13.29
C SER A 6 -16.25 12.97 -13.38
N LYS A 7 -16.51 12.59 -13.31
CA LYS A 7 -16.55 11.61 -13.16
C LYS A 7 -17.16 10.66 -13.06
N PRO A 8 -17.57 10.38 -13.17
CA PRO A 8 -18.01 9.22 -12.63
C PRO A 8 -17.21 8.11 -12.89
N LYS A 9 -16.91 7.68 -12.51
CA LYS A 9 -16.19 6.71 -12.80
C LYS A 9 -16.57 5.53 -12.39
N SER A 10 -16.59 4.96 -13.10
CA SER A 10 -17.14 3.72 -12.83
C SER A 10 -16.31 2.99 -11.80
N LYS A 11 -15.05 3.11 -11.84
CA LYS A 11 -14.22 2.56 -10.77
C LYS A 11 -13.11 3.52 -10.44
N PRO A 12 -12.60 3.45 -9.21
CA PRO A 12 -11.53 4.36 -8.81
C PRO A 12 -10.23 4.01 -9.56
N PRO A 13 -9.34 4.96 -9.70
CA PRO A 13 -8.03 4.68 -10.27
C PRO A 13 -7.27 3.71 -9.36
N ASP A 14 -6.34 2.98 -9.94
CA ASP A 14 -5.51 2.05 -9.18
C ASP A 14 -4.66 2.75 -8.16
N GLN A 15 -4.35 4.01 -8.40
CA GLN A 15 -3.48 4.75 -7.53
C GLN A 15 -3.94 6.21 -7.49
N THR A 16 -4.14 6.73 -6.29
CA THR A 16 -4.57 8.11 -6.10
C THR A 16 -3.40 8.95 -5.62
N LEU A 17 -3.53 10.27 -5.73
CA LEU A 17 -2.52 11.16 -5.22
C LEU A 17 -2.32 11.00 -3.72
N ALA A 18 -3.41 10.81 -2.98
CA ALA A 18 -3.33 10.61 -1.54
C ALA A 18 -2.55 9.34 -1.21
N GLU A 19 -2.80 8.27 -1.96
CA GLU A 19 -2.08 7.02 -1.76
C GLU A 19 -0.60 7.21 -2.02
N VAL A 20 -0.24 7.89 -3.11
CA VAL A 20 1.16 8.13 -3.44
C VAL A 20 1.86 8.90 -2.33
N LYS A 21 1.22 9.94 -1.83
CA LYS A 21 1.82 10.75 -0.77
C LYS A 21 2.03 9.95 0.49
N TYR A 22 1.05 9.12 0.84
CA TYR A 22 1.15 8.32 2.05
C TYR A 22 2.25 7.27 1.93
N LEU A 23 2.31 6.56 0.81
CA LEU A 23 3.35 5.55 0.61
C LEU A 23 4.74 6.20 0.61
N ARG A 24 4.86 7.38 -0.01
CA ARG A 24 6.12 8.10 -0.01
C ARG A 24 6.53 8.47 1.42
N TYR A 25 5.57 8.91 2.21
CA TYR A 25 5.82 9.24 3.61
C TYR A 25 6.32 8.02 4.39
N LEU A 26 5.67 6.88 4.21
CA LEU A 26 6.09 5.66 4.91
C LEU A 26 7.51 5.26 4.53
N ILE A 27 7.85 5.37 3.24
CA ILE A 27 9.18 5.02 2.76
C ILE A 27 10.22 6.00 3.30
N ASP A 28 9.96 7.28 3.17
CA ASP A 28 10.93 8.31 3.57
C ASP A 28 11.22 8.28 5.05
N GLN A 29 10.23 7.98 5.86
CA GLN A 29 10.38 7.93 7.31
C GLN A 29 10.75 6.55 7.83
N GLY A 30 10.76 5.53 6.96
CA GLY A 30 11.08 4.18 7.37
C GLY A 30 10.12 3.61 8.38
N ILE A 31 8.84 3.91 8.20
CA ILE A 31 7.82 3.53 9.17
C ILE A 31 7.40 2.08 8.94
N PRO A 32 7.51 1.20 9.94
CA PRO A 32 7.08 -0.18 9.75
C PRO A 32 5.57 -0.28 9.66
N VAL A 33 5.11 -1.17 8.80
CA VAL A 33 3.69 -1.38 8.58
C VAL A 33 3.36 -2.87 8.73
N ARG A 34 2.11 -3.13 9.02
CA ARG A 34 1.58 -4.48 9.03
C ARG A 34 0.56 -4.60 7.92
N VAL A 35 0.75 -5.61 7.08
CA VAL A 35 -0.09 -5.83 5.91
C VAL A 35 -0.84 -7.13 6.08
N ARG A 36 -2.16 -7.09 5.94
CA ARG A 36 -2.98 -8.31 5.94
C ARG A 36 -3.52 -8.54 4.55
N LEU A 37 -3.30 -9.74 4.05
CA LEU A 37 -3.78 -10.12 2.73
C LEU A 37 -5.19 -10.68 2.80
N ARG A 38 -5.82 -10.78 1.64
CA ARG A 38 -7.17 -11.35 1.56
C ARG A 38 -7.21 -12.80 2.03
N THR A 39 -6.09 -13.50 1.99
CA THR A 39 -5.95 -14.86 2.50
C THR A 39 -5.85 -14.90 4.01
N ASN A 40 -5.78 -13.72 4.65
CA ASN A 40 -5.58 -13.55 6.09
C ASN A 40 -4.15 -13.78 6.55
N GLU A 41 -3.23 -13.98 5.62
CA GLU A 41 -1.81 -13.95 5.97
C GLU A 41 -1.43 -12.52 6.33
N GLU A 42 -0.47 -12.40 7.23
CA GLU A 42 -0.07 -11.10 7.75
C GLU A 42 1.44 -10.98 7.72
N PHE A 43 1.93 -9.84 7.28
CA PHE A 43 3.37 -9.58 7.19
C PHE A 43 3.67 -8.21 7.74
N SER A 44 4.86 -8.07 8.33
CA SER A 44 5.33 -6.79 8.85
C SER A 44 6.64 -6.43 8.19
N GLY A 45 6.86 -5.15 8.01
CA GLY A 45 8.11 -4.67 7.45
C GLY A 45 8.01 -3.22 7.04
N VAL A 46 9.03 -2.75 6.35
CA VAL A 46 9.10 -1.39 5.85
C VAL A 46 8.97 -1.43 4.33
N ILE A 47 8.13 -0.56 3.79
CA ILE A 47 7.97 -0.50 2.34
C ILE A 47 9.23 0.08 1.74
N GLU A 48 9.84 -0.66 0.82
CA GLU A 48 11.06 -0.23 0.16
C GLU A 48 10.76 0.62 -1.07
N PHE A 49 9.80 0.18 -1.87
CA PHE A 49 9.31 0.95 -3.00
C PHE A 49 7.96 0.39 -3.43
N TYR A 50 7.31 1.07 -4.34
CA TYR A 50 5.98 0.69 -4.82
C TYR A 50 5.79 1.14 -6.26
N ASP A 51 4.77 0.58 -6.90
CA ASP A 51 4.26 1.12 -8.15
C ASP A 51 2.74 1.03 -8.13
N THR A 52 2.10 1.12 -9.29
CA THR A 52 0.64 1.14 -9.33
C THR A 52 0.01 -0.18 -8.93
N SER A 53 0.75 -1.28 -9.03
CA SER A 53 0.21 -2.62 -8.84
C SER A 53 0.67 -3.32 -7.59
N PHE A 54 1.84 -2.98 -7.05
CA PHE A 54 2.37 -3.70 -5.91
C PHE A 54 3.24 -2.82 -5.02
N ILE A 55 3.56 -3.38 -3.85
CA ILE A 55 4.55 -2.79 -2.96
C ILE A 55 5.64 -3.82 -2.72
N ARG A 56 6.85 -3.34 -2.48
CA ARG A 56 7.97 -4.18 -2.07
C ARG A 56 8.15 -4.02 -0.57
N LEU A 57 7.93 -5.10 0.17
CA LEU A 57 8.02 -5.08 1.62
C LEU A 57 9.35 -5.67 2.05
N ASN A 58 10.11 -4.87 2.80
CA ASN A 58 11.43 -5.25 3.30
C ASN A 58 11.24 -5.78 4.72
N ARG A 59 11.39 -7.10 4.89
CA ARG A 59 11.12 -7.77 6.15
C ARG A 59 12.42 -8.08 6.88
N THR A 60 12.34 -8.12 8.19
CA THR A 60 13.51 -8.48 9.00
C THR A 60 13.49 -9.95 9.40
N ASP A 61 12.33 -10.59 9.39
CA ASP A 61 12.19 -11.96 9.87
C ASP A 61 11.88 -12.95 8.76
N GLY A 62 12.19 -12.59 7.52
CA GLY A 62 11.95 -13.46 6.39
C GLY A 62 12.35 -12.77 5.12
N PRO A 63 12.10 -13.41 3.98
CA PRO A 63 12.47 -12.81 2.69
C PRO A 63 11.63 -11.59 2.40
N ASN A 64 12.19 -10.66 1.63
CA ASN A 64 11.45 -9.51 1.17
C ASN A 64 10.39 -9.97 0.16
N LEU A 65 9.25 -9.31 0.19
CA LEU A 65 8.11 -9.73 -0.61
C LEU A 65 7.66 -8.64 -1.55
N PHE A 66 7.22 -9.07 -2.74
CA PHE A 66 6.41 -8.22 -3.61
C PHE A 66 4.97 -8.60 -3.32
N ILE A 67 4.18 -7.64 -2.92
CA ILE A 67 2.78 -7.87 -2.57
C ILE A 67 1.92 -7.05 -3.50
N TYR A 68 1.02 -7.72 -4.22
CA TYR A 68 0.11 -7.01 -5.12
C TYR A 68 -0.93 -6.26 -4.30
N LYS A 69 -1.15 -5.01 -4.66
CA LYS A 69 -2.06 -4.14 -3.91
C LYS A 69 -3.46 -4.72 -3.84
N HIS A 70 -3.94 -5.35 -4.92
CA HIS A 70 -5.30 -5.90 -4.91
C HIS A 70 -5.46 -7.11 -4.00
N ASP A 71 -4.34 -7.68 -3.54
CA ASP A 71 -4.40 -8.80 -2.58
C ASP A 71 -4.39 -8.30 -1.15
N ILE A 72 -4.21 -7.01 -0.92
CA ILE A 72 -4.15 -6.43 0.41
C ILE A 72 -5.56 -6.17 0.90
N LYS A 73 -5.89 -6.78 2.04
CA LYS A 73 -7.18 -6.54 2.69
C LYS A 73 -7.14 -5.21 3.44
N TYR A 74 -6.05 -4.98 4.17
CA TYR A 74 -5.79 -3.70 4.80
C TYR A 74 -4.34 -3.63 5.25
N MET A 75 -3.90 -2.44 5.53
CA MET A 75 -2.53 -2.17 5.97
C MET A 75 -2.58 -1.03 6.98
N HIS A 76 -1.76 -1.12 8.02
CA HIS A 76 -1.69 -0.05 8.99
C HIS A 76 -0.27 0.08 9.50
N GLU A 77 0.03 1.26 10.05
CA GLU A 77 1.33 1.47 10.66
C GLU A 77 1.42 0.60 11.90
N GLU A 78 2.58 -0.01 12.06
CA GLU A 78 2.79 -0.90 13.20
C GLU A 78 3.10 -0.07 14.43
N GLU A 79 2.44 -0.39 15.53
CA GLU A 79 2.66 0.29 16.80
C GLU A 79 3.47 -0.59 17.72
N ASP A 80 4.29 0.05 18.52
CA ASP A 80 5.12 -0.65 19.49
C ASP A 80 4.32 -1.14 20.69
#